data_fb8c94b77165fca098dc2b6e57e6ad61
#
_entry.id   fb8c94b77165fca098dc2b6e57e6ad61
#
_cell.length_a   1.000
_cell.length_b   1.000
_cell.length_c   1.000
_cell.angle_alpha   90.00
_cell.angle_beta   90.00
_cell.angle_gamma   90.00
#
_symmetry.space_group_name_H-M   'P 1'
#
loop_
_entity.id
_entity.type
_entity.pdbx_description
1 polymer ?
#
loop_
_entity_poly.entity_id
_entity_poly.type
_entity_poly.pdbx_seq_one_letter_code
_entity_poly.pdbx_strand_id
1 'polypeptide(L)'
;MHENETLFEMFIFETLELISQLEEIALISEKGNSVKNRINELFRIVHTIKGSAAMMNYDNIVTLSHSLEDVFYYMRENHPINVNYSVLTDIILRSADFIKNEVNQIQEGNVPYRDASFIVREIEQFLAAIKNDEKLITQESNDIPPVGDDSKAESSTPGKNRFKVVIFLRTVVRWKISGRLMF
;
A
#
# COMPACT_ATOMS: atom_id res chain seq x y z
N MET A 1 -33.12 -24.78 3.89
CA MET A 1 -33.21 -23.40 4.42
C MET A 1 -32.11 -23.14 5.44
N HIS A 2 -31.85 -24.01 6.41
CA HIS A 2 -30.83 -23.81 7.46
C HIS A 2 -29.37 -23.65 6.95
N GLU A 3 -28.96 -24.32 5.86
CA GLU A 3 -27.59 -24.26 5.38
C GLU A 3 -27.21 -22.87 4.84
N ASN A 4 -28.11 -22.21 4.12
CA ASN A 4 -27.84 -20.86 3.59
C ASN A 4 -27.80 -19.80 4.69
N GLU A 5 -28.60 -19.97 5.74
CA GLU A 5 -28.61 -19.09 6.91
C GLU A 5 -27.29 -19.19 7.68
N THR A 6 -26.79 -20.41 7.87
CA THR A 6 -25.50 -20.67 8.53
C THR A 6 -24.33 -20.10 7.73
N LEU A 7 -24.33 -20.22 6.40
CA LEU A 7 -23.30 -19.65 5.54
C LEU A 7 -23.30 -18.12 5.59
N PHE A 8 -24.50 -17.53 5.64
CA PHE A 8 -24.68 -16.09 5.74
C PHE A 8 -24.13 -15.56 7.08
N GLU A 9 -24.51 -16.17 8.19
CA GLU A 9 -24.02 -15.79 9.52
C GLU A 9 -22.49 -15.94 9.62
N MET A 10 -21.95 -17.02 9.05
CA MET A 10 -20.51 -17.26 9.02
C MET A 10 -19.78 -16.19 8.20
N PHE A 11 -20.32 -15.80 7.03
CA PHE A 11 -19.78 -14.70 6.22
C PHE A 11 -19.72 -13.40 7.01
N ILE A 12 -20.82 -13.01 7.67
CA ILE A 12 -20.86 -11.78 8.48
C ILE A 12 -19.80 -11.80 9.57
N PHE A 13 -19.79 -12.88 10.38
CA PHE A 13 -18.86 -13.02 11.49
C PHE A 13 -17.39 -12.99 11.03
N GLU A 14 -17.04 -13.81 10.05
CA GLU A 14 -15.67 -13.90 9.53
C GLU A 14 -15.21 -12.59 8.91
N THR A 15 -16.07 -11.92 8.14
CA THR A 15 -15.72 -10.65 7.51
C THR A 15 -15.48 -9.56 8.55
N LEU A 16 -16.32 -9.44 9.58
CA LEU A 16 -16.12 -8.46 10.65
C LEU A 16 -14.85 -8.72 11.46
N GLU A 17 -14.51 -9.98 11.72
CA GLU A 17 -13.27 -10.37 12.38
C GLU A 17 -12.04 -9.97 11.54
N LEU A 18 -12.06 -10.26 10.23
CA LEU A 18 -10.99 -9.89 9.30
C LEU A 18 -10.84 -8.38 9.18
N ILE A 19 -11.94 -7.63 9.19
CA ILE A 19 -11.91 -6.15 9.19
C ILE A 19 -11.27 -5.64 10.48
N SER A 20 -11.59 -6.21 11.64
CA SER A 20 -10.96 -5.81 12.91
C SER A 20 -9.46 -6.03 12.89
N GLN A 21 -8.98 -7.14 12.30
CA GLN A 21 -7.55 -7.40 12.12
C GLN A 21 -6.90 -6.37 11.16
N LEU A 22 -7.59 -6.02 10.07
CA LEU A 22 -7.13 -5.00 9.12
C LEU A 22 -6.97 -3.63 9.78
N GLU A 23 -7.97 -3.20 10.56
CA GLU A 23 -7.95 -1.95 11.34
C GLU A 23 -6.81 -1.96 12.37
N GLU A 24 -6.61 -3.06 13.10
CA GLU A 24 -5.54 -3.20 14.08
C GLU A 24 -4.16 -3.01 13.44
N ILE A 25 -3.91 -3.69 12.31
CA ILE A 25 -2.65 -3.56 11.58
C ILE A 25 -2.44 -2.11 11.12
N ALA A 26 -3.47 -1.46 10.61
CA ALA A 26 -3.40 -0.08 10.14
C ALA A 26 -3.08 0.90 11.28
N LEU A 27 -3.75 0.79 12.42
CA LEU A 27 -3.59 1.68 13.58
C LEU A 27 -2.26 1.52 14.31
N ILE A 28 -1.74 0.28 14.44
CA ILE A 28 -0.42 0.04 15.04
C ILE A 28 0.68 0.67 14.17
N SER A 29 0.41 0.87 12.90
CA SER A 29 1.36 1.38 11.91
C SER A 29 1.70 2.84 12.05
N GLU A 30 0.86 3.65 12.65
CA GLU A 30 1.17 5.06 12.95
C GLU A 30 2.40 5.23 13.86
N LYS A 31 2.79 4.17 14.59
CA LYS A 31 3.94 4.18 15.51
C LYS A 31 5.25 3.64 14.92
N GLY A 32 5.31 3.36 13.62
CA GLY A 32 6.54 3.03 12.86
C GLY A 32 6.50 1.69 12.14
N ASN A 33 6.92 1.65 10.86
CA ASN A 33 7.23 0.52 9.95
C ASN A 33 6.36 -0.77 10.00
N SER A 34 5.23 -0.77 10.71
CA SER A 34 4.43 -1.95 10.98
C SER A 34 3.69 -2.46 9.74
N VAL A 35 3.09 -1.58 8.91
CA VAL A 35 2.40 -1.98 7.67
C VAL A 35 3.36 -2.71 6.72
N LYS A 36 4.56 -2.17 6.52
CA LYS A 36 5.56 -2.79 5.64
C LYS A 36 5.84 -4.25 6.01
N ASN A 37 5.99 -4.52 7.31
CA ASN A 37 6.32 -5.86 7.81
C ASN A 37 5.13 -6.83 7.77
N ARG A 38 3.90 -6.31 7.63
CA ARG A 38 2.66 -7.09 7.65
C ARG A 38 1.92 -7.15 6.30
N ILE A 39 2.57 -6.75 5.20
CA ILE A 39 1.98 -6.77 3.85
C ILE A 39 1.43 -8.15 3.48
N ASN A 40 2.13 -9.23 3.82
CA ASN A 40 1.65 -10.58 3.55
C ASN A 40 0.37 -10.92 4.31
N GLU A 41 0.22 -10.41 5.52
CA GLU A 41 -0.96 -10.61 6.35
C GLU A 41 -2.14 -9.78 5.80
N LEU A 42 -1.91 -8.51 5.48
CA LEU A 42 -2.89 -7.65 4.83
C LEU A 42 -3.39 -8.26 3.51
N PHE A 43 -2.47 -8.77 2.69
CA PHE A 43 -2.84 -9.49 1.46
C PHE A 43 -3.78 -10.67 1.74
N ARG A 44 -3.45 -11.52 2.73
CA ARG A 44 -4.29 -12.68 3.08
C ARG A 44 -5.67 -12.27 3.58
N ILE A 45 -5.75 -11.26 4.41
CA ILE A 45 -7.01 -10.73 4.93
C ILE A 45 -7.92 -10.30 3.78
N VAL A 46 -7.44 -9.40 2.90
CA VAL A 46 -8.27 -8.89 1.80
C VAL A 46 -8.61 -9.97 0.77
N HIS A 47 -7.69 -10.90 0.53
CA HIS A 47 -7.95 -12.07 -0.33
C HIS A 47 -9.09 -12.94 0.20
N THR A 48 -9.11 -13.20 1.51
CA THR A 48 -10.19 -13.97 2.16
C THR A 48 -11.51 -13.22 2.08
N ILE A 49 -11.53 -11.92 2.41
CA ILE A 49 -12.74 -11.08 2.30
C ILE A 49 -13.28 -11.10 0.86
N LYS A 50 -12.40 -10.91 -0.15
CA LYS A 50 -12.78 -10.97 -1.55
C LYS A 50 -13.44 -12.31 -1.91
N GLY A 51 -12.82 -13.41 -1.49
CA GLY A 51 -13.32 -14.77 -1.77
C GLY A 51 -14.68 -15.06 -1.15
N SER A 52 -14.87 -14.76 0.14
CA SER A 52 -16.15 -14.95 0.82
C SER A 52 -17.25 -14.01 0.30
N ALA A 53 -16.93 -12.75 0.00
CA ALA A 53 -17.88 -11.82 -0.61
C ALA A 53 -18.32 -12.27 -2.03
N ALA A 54 -17.39 -12.82 -2.83
CA ALA A 54 -17.71 -13.36 -4.15
C ALA A 54 -18.68 -14.56 -4.07
N MET A 55 -18.51 -15.45 -3.10
CA MET A 55 -19.44 -16.56 -2.87
C MET A 55 -20.85 -16.09 -2.50
N MET A 56 -20.95 -14.92 -1.86
CA MET A 56 -22.21 -14.30 -1.44
C MET A 56 -22.79 -13.31 -2.44
N ASN A 57 -22.10 -13.08 -3.60
CA ASN A 57 -22.46 -12.11 -4.65
C ASN A 57 -22.52 -10.66 -4.17
N TYR A 58 -21.60 -10.23 -3.29
CA TYR A 58 -21.47 -8.85 -2.83
C TYR A 58 -20.42 -8.10 -3.65
N ASP A 59 -20.76 -7.71 -4.88
CA ASP A 59 -19.84 -7.17 -5.88
C ASP A 59 -19.07 -5.91 -5.44
N ASN A 60 -19.69 -5.03 -4.65
CA ASN A 60 -19.02 -3.83 -4.12
C ASN A 60 -17.85 -4.19 -3.19
N ILE A 61 -18.06 -5.18 -2.31
CA ILE A 61 -17.02 -5.68 -1.40
C ILE A 61 -15.94 -6.40 -2.21
N VAL A 62 -16.32 -7.21 -3.21
CA VAL A 62 -15.40 -7.91 -4.10
C VAL A 62 -14.48 -6.92 -4.83
N THR A 63 -15.07 -5.89 -5.46
CA THR A 63 -14.33 -4.89 -6.25
C THR A 63 -13.33 -4.12 -5.38
N LEU A 64 -13.77 -3.65 -4.22
CA LEU A 64 -12.91 -2.91 -3.29
C LEU A 64 -11.78 -3.78 -2.75
N SER A 65 -12.09 -4.99 -2.31
CA SER A 65 -11.09 -5.93 -1.79
C SER A 65 -10.08 -6.34 -2.86
N HIS A 66 -10.51 -6.50 -4.12
CA HIS A 66 -9.62 -6.79 -5.24
C HIS A 66 -8.62 -5.66 -5.47
N SER A 67 -9.09 -4.40 -5.46
CA SER A 67 -8.19 -3.25 -5.65
C SER A 67 -7.15 -3.14 -4.53
N LEU A 68 -7.51 -3.42 -3.28
CA LEU A 68 -6.56 -3.49 -2.16
C LEU A 68 -5.57 -4.66 -2.32
N GLU A 69 -6.06 -5.81 -2.75
CA GLU A 69 -5.23 -6.99 -3.01
C GLU A 69 -4.15 -6.70 -4.05
N ASP A 70 -4.48 -5.97 -5.12
CA ASP A 70 -3.53 -5.55 -6.16
C ASP A 70 -2.40 -4.68 -5.59
N VAL A 71 -2.71 -3.76 -4.67
CA VAL A 71 -1.70 -2.94 -3.99
C VAL A 71 -0.79 -3.81 -3.14
N PHE A 72 -1.34 -4.67 -2.29
CA PHE A 72 -0.53 -5.53 -1.42
C PHE A 72 0.27 -6.57 -2.19
N TYR A 73 -0.28 -7.10 -3.27
CA TYR A 73 0.43 -7.99 -4.20
C TYR A 73 1.64 -7.28 -4.80
N TYR A 74 1.45 -6.07 -5.35
CA TYR A 74 2.53 -5.30 -5.94
C TYR A 74 3.61 -4.98 -4.90
N MET A 75 3.22 -4.54 -3.71
CA MET A 75 4.17 -4.22 -2.64
C MET A 75 4.96 -5.44 -2.16
N ARG A 76 4.33 -6.62 -2.15
CA ARG A 76 4.97 -7.88 -1.77
C ARG A 76 6.00 -8.33 -2.80
N GLU A 77 5.68 -8.26 -4.09
CA GLU A 77 6.55 -8.76 -5.16
C GLU A 77 7.69 -7.78 -5.50
N ASN A 78 7.42 -6.48 -5.48
CA ASN A 78 8.37 -5.49 -5.98
C ASN A 78 9.12 -4.73 -4.87
N HIS A 79 8.67 -4.83 -3.61
CA HIS A 79 9.29 -4.17 -2.46
C HIS A 79 9.61 -2.68 -2.68
N PRO A 80 8.64 -1.85 -3.13
CA PRO A 80 8.88 -0.47 -3.51
C PRO A 80 9.51 0.33 -2.37
N ILE A 81 10.47 1.22 -2.71
CA ILE A 81 11.28 1.96 -1.74
C ILE A 81 10.53 3.20 -1.24
N ASN A 82 9.83 3.90 -2.16
CA ASN A 82 9.18 5.18 -1.89
C ASN A 82 7.66 5.00 -1.68
N VAL A 83 7.26 4.36 -0.58
CA VAL A 83 5.84 4.20 -0.24
C VAL A 83 5.44 5.22 0.79
N ASN A 84 4.35 5.98 0.52
CA ASN A 84 3.73 6.82 1.54
C ASN A 84 2.80 5.96 2.41
N TYR A 85 3.34 5.42 3.51
CA TYR A 85 2.61 4.53 4.41
C TYR A 85 1.46 5.23 5.14
N SER A 86 1.49 6.56 5.33
CA SER A 86 0.37 7.31 5.91
C SER A 86 -0.83 7.28 4.99
N VAL A 87 -0.63 7.56 3.69
CA VAL A 87 -1.70 7.49 2.68
C VAL A 87 -2.23 6.06 2.56
N LEU A 88 -1.34 5.06 2.59
CA LEU A 88 -1.76 3.65 2.56
C LEU A 88 -2.63 3.29 3.78
N THR A 89 -2.24 3.73 4.97
CA THR A 89 -3.02 3.53 6.21
C THR A 89 -4.41 4.15 6.09
N ASP A 90 -4.51 5.39 5.60
CA ASP A 90 -5.80 6.07 5.39
C ASP A 90 -6.69 5.32 4.39
N ILE A 91 -6.12 4.80 3.32
CA ILE A 91 -6.83 3.97 2.33
C ILE A 91 -7.35 2.68 2.98
N ILE A 92 -6.51 1.99 3.75
CA ILE A 92 -6.88 0.75 4.46
C ILE A 92 -8.06 1.01 5.41
N LEU A 93 -7.97 2.05 6.24
CA LEU A 93 -9.01 2.37 7.22
C LEU A 93 -10.33 2.75 6.55
N ARG A 94 -10.31 3.58 5.50
CA ARG A 94 -11.52 3.91 4.74
C ARG A 94 -12.14 2.72 4.04
N SER A 95 -11.33 1.81 3.54
CA SER A 95 -11.81 0.57 2.94
C SER A 95 -12.43 -0.36 3.98
N ALA A 96 -11.81 -0.48 5.15
CA ALA A 96 -12.33 -1.22 6.29
C ALA A 96 -13.70 -0.66 6.74
N ASP A 97 -13.80 0.66 6.92
CA ASP A 97 -15.06 1.34 7.26
C ASP A 97 -16.16 1.10 6.22
N PHE A 98 -15.80 1.14 4.94
CA PHE A 98 -16.76 0.87 3.87
C PHE A 98 -17.30 -0.56 3.96
N ILE A 99 -16.42 -1.57 4.01
CA ILE A 99 -16.83 -2.98 4.06
C ILE A 99 -17.64 -3.27 5.31
N LYS A 100 -17.23 -2.73 6.46
CA LYS A 100 -17.94 -2.88 7.74
C LYS A 100 -19.37 -2.34 7.67
N ASN A 101 -19.54 -1.15 7.06
CA ASN A 101 -20.87 -0.57 6.86
C ASN A 101 -21.73 -1.40 5.90
N GLU A 102 -21.16 -1.90 4.78
CA GLU A 102 -21.90 -2.77 3.85
C GLU A 102 -22.33 -4.08 4.54
N VAL A 103 -21.43 -4.72 5.30
CA VAL A 103 -21.74 -5.96 6.05
C VAL A 103 -22.84 -5.72 7.09
N ASN A 104 -22.82 -4.60 7.82
CA ASN A 104 -23.86 -4.26 8.78
C ASN A 104 -25.22 -4.05 8.08
N GLN A 105 -25.26 -3.38 6.92
CA GLN A 105 -26.48 -3.22 6.13
C GLN A 105 -27.02 -4.57 5.64
N ILE A 106 -26.13 -5.46 5.19
CA ILE A 106 -26.48 -6.82 4.79
C ILE A 106 -27.07 -7.61 5.97
N GLN A 107 -26.49 -7.48 7.15
CA GLN A 107 -26.97 -8.13 8.38
C GLN A 107 -28.37 -7.65 8.79
N GLU A 108 -28.67 -6.37 8.57
CA GLU A 108 -29.99 -5.78 8.80
C GLU A 108 -31.03 -6.17 7.74
N GLY A 109 -30.63 -6.93 6.72
CA GLY A 109 -31.51 -7.35 5.62
C GLY A 109 -31.68 -6.29 4.53
N ASN A 110 -30.85 -5.24 4.54
CA ASN A 110 -30.84 -4.20 3.51
C ASN A 110 -30.01 -4.66 2.30
N VAL A 111 -30.36 -4.16 1.12
CA VAL A 111 -29.54 -4.39 -0.07
C VAL A 111 -28.34 -3.41 -0.03
N PRO A 112 -27.11 -3.90 -0.09
CA PRO A 112 -25.96 -3.02 -0.15
C PRO A 112 -26.00 -2.20 -1.45
N TYR A 113 -25.95 -0.87 -1.33
CA TYR A 113 -26.13 0.04 -2.48
C TYR A 113 -25.01 1.09 -2.60
N ARG A 114 -24.07 1.10 -1.66
CA ARG A 114 -23.04 2.14 -1.65
C ARG A 114 -22.04 1.89 -2.77
N ASP A 115 -21.70 2.97 -3.47
CA ASP A 115 -20.72 2.94 -4.54
C ASP A 115 -19.29 3.00 -3.97
N ALA A 116 -18.51 1.94 -4.22
CA ALA A 116 -17.11 1.86 -3.83
C ALA A 116 -16.16 2.62 -4.77
N SER A 117 -16.65 3.12 -5.91
CA SER A 117 -15.82 3.66 -7.01
C SER A 117 -14.88 4.77 -6.59
N PHE A 118 -15.26 5.59 -5.61
CA PHE A 118 -14.40 6.66 -5.11
C PHE A 118 -13.15 6.09 -4.42
N ILE A 119 -13.33 5.12 -3.52
CA ILE A 119 -12.22 4.49 -2.78
C ILE A 119 -11.37 3.65 -3.73
N VAL A 120 -11.99 2.90 -4.64
CA VAL A 120 -11.30 2.12 -5.68
C VAL A 120 -10.39 3.01 -6.51
N ARG A 121 -10.87 4.19 -6.94
CA ARG A 121 -10.06 5.15 -7.70
C ARG A 121 -8.86 5.67 -6.91
N GLU A 122 -9.03 5.95 -5.62
CA GLU A 122 -7.91 6.35 -4.76
C GLU A 122 -6.86 5.25 -4.64
N ILE A 123 -7.30 4.00 -4.49
CA ILE A 123 -6.42 2.81 -4.45
C ILE A 123 -5.63 2.68 -5.76
N GLU A 124 -6.31 2.80 -6.91
CA GLU A 124 -5.69 2.74 -8.22
C GLU A 124 -4.67 3.86 -8.45
N GLN A 125 -4.99 5.08 -8.01
CA GLN A 125 -4.07 6.22 -8.07
C GLN A 125 -2.84 5.99 -7.19
N PHE A 126 -3.02 5.47 -6.00
CA PHE A 126 -1.92 5.11 -5.11
C PHE A 126 -1.03 4.04 -5.74
N LEU A 127 -1.62 2.97 -6.30
CA LEU A 127 -0.89 1.92 -7.00
C LEU A 127 -0.11 2.45 -8.21
N ALA A 128 -0.71 3.34 -8.98
CA ALA A 128 -0.05 3.97 -10.12
C ALA A 128 1.14 4.84 -9.68
N ALA A 129 1.00 5.59 -8.57
CA ALA A 129 2.06 6.43 -8.03
C ALA A 129 3.29 5.60 -7.61
N ILE A 130 3.10 4.53 -6.84
CA ILE A 130 4.22 3.67 -6.41
C ILE A 130 4.89 2.94 -7.57
N LYS A 131 4.14 2.56 -8.63
CA LYS A 131 4.68 1.98 -9.87
C LYS A 131 5.50 2.97 -10.69
N ASN A 132 5.10 4.23 -10.74
CA ASN A 132 5.79 5.27 -11.51
C ASN A 132 7.10 5.70 -10.83
N ASP A 133 7.11 5.84 -9.50
CA ASP A 133 8.33 6.15 -8.74
C ASP A 133 9.43 5.10 -8.98
N GLU A 134 9.06 3.83 -9.08
CA GLU A 134 10.01 2.75 -9.34
C GLU A 134 10.60 2.80 -10.77
N LYS A 135 9.79 3.16 -11.77
CA LYS A 135 10.27 3.34 -13.15
C LYS A 135 11.27 4.47 -13.29
N LEU A 136 11.07 5.58 -12.59
CA LEU A 136 12.01 6.71 -12.60
C LEU A 136 13.37 6.32 -12.01
N ILE A 137 13.38 5.59 -10.91
CA ILE A 137 14.62 5.11 -10.27
C ILE A 137 15.37 4.14 -11.19
N THR A 138 14.66 3.28 -11.91
CA THR A 138 15.26 2.28 -12.80
C THR A 138 15.84 2.94 -14.07
N GLN A 139 15.26 4.01 -14.56
CA GLN A 139 15.78 4.76 -15.72
C GLN A 139 17.05 5.54 -15.38
N GLU A 140 17.10 6.22 -14.24
CA GLU A 140 18.29 6.96 -13.79
C GLU A 140 19.51 6.02 -13.56
N SER A 141 19.28 4.77 -13.19
CA SER A 141 20.36 3.79 -13.01
C SER A 141 20.95 3.28 -14.33
N ASN A 142 20.21 3.34 -15.44
CA ASN A 142 20.64 2.90 -16.76
C ASN A 142 21.37 3.98 -17.57
N ASP A 143 21.26 5.25 -17.19
CA ASP A 143 21.89 6.39 -17.86
C ASP A 143 23.31 6.71 -17.34
N ILE A 144 23.89 5.87 -16.49
CA ILE A 144 25.29 6.01 -16.09
C ILE A 144 26.16 5.45 -17.22
N PRO A 145 26.93 6.29 -17.95
CA PRO A 145 27.80 5.79 -18.99
C PRO A 145 28.88 4.87 -18.37
N PRO A 146 29.27 3.79 -19.07
CA PRO A 146 30.31 2.91 -18.58
C PRO A 146 31.60 3.73 -18.35
N VAL A 147 32.09 3.69 -17.11
CA VAL A 147 33.36 4.31 -16.76
C VAL A 147 34.43 3.65 -17.62
N GLY A 148 35.01 4.40 -18.55
CA GLY A 148 36.08 3.94 -19.41
C GLY A 148 37.22 3.36 -18.59
N ASP A 149 37.67 2.19 -19.03
CA ASP A 149 38.83 1.47 -18.52
C ASP A 149 40.10 2.20 -18.99
N ASP A 150 40.54 3.20 -18.21
CA ASP A 150 41.87 3.77 -18.38
C ASP A 150 42.89 2.94 -17.57
N SER A 151 43.24 1.77 -18.13
CA SER A 151 44.40 0.99 -17.73
C SER A 151 45.64 1.65 -18.29
N LYS A 152 46.32 2.55 -17.55
CA LYS A 152 47.76 2.78 -17.64
C LYS A 152 48.37 2.88 -16.26
N ALA A 153 49.30 1.96 -16.09
CA ALA A 153 50.08 1.72 -14.91
C ALA A 153 50.91 2.96 -14.46
N GLU A 154 51.07 3.11 -13.12
CA GLU A 154 52.42 3.07 -12.51
C GLU A 154 52.35 3.19 -10.98
N SER A 155 53.11 2.25 -10.38
CA SER A 155 53.84 2.23 -9.10
C SER A 155 53.13 2.54 -7.78
N SER A 156 53.02 1.45 -7.02
CA SER A 156 53.36 1.23 -5.59
C SER A 156 53.18 2.36 -4.58
N THR A 157 52.14 2.23 -3.75
CA THR A 157 52.22 2.41 -2.28
C THR A 157 51.01 1.71 -1.61
N PRO A 158 51.15 1.04 -0.46
CA PRO A 158 50.07 0.27 0.15
C PRO A 158 49.18 1.15 1.04
N GLY A 159 47.88 0.95 0.94
CA GLY A 159 46.97 1.28 2.00
C GLY A 159 46.19 2.59 1.92
N LYS A 160 45.21 2.63 1.02
CA LYS A 160 43.98 3.43 1.25
C LYS A 160 42.85 2.86 0.37
N ASN A 161 41.96 2.12 0.99
CA ASN A 161 40.71 1.75 0.33
C ASN A 161 39.88 3.04 0.11
N ARG A 162 39.73 3.45 -1.15
CA ARG A 162 38.82 4.54 -1.52
C ARG A 162 37.43 3.97 -1.70
N PHE A 163 36.55 4.23 -0.77
CA PHE A 163 35.12 4.02 -0.94
C PHE A 163 34.50 5.27 -1.57
N LYS A 164 33.85 5.10 -2.73
CA LYS A 164 33.06 6.18 -3.35
C LYS A 164 31.67 6.11 -2.73
N VAL A 165 31.39 7.00 -1.76
CA VAL A 165 30.04 7.16 -1.18
C VAL A 165 29.31 8.16 -2.04
N VAL A 166 28.26 7.70 -2.74
CA VAL A 166 27.32 8.58 -3.46
C VAL A 166 26.21 8.95 -2.48
N ILE A 167 26.24 10.20 -2.00
CA ILE A 167 25.18 10.73 -1.14
C ILE A 167 24.15 11.41 -2.05
N PHE A 168 22.97 10.81 -2.18
CA PHE A 168 21.83 11.46 -2.82
C PHE A 168 21.20 12.47 -1.84
N LEU A 169 21.52 13.75 -2.03
CA LEU A 169 20.83 14.84 -1.36
C LEU A 169 19.48 15.07 -2.07
N ARG A 170 18.41 14.51 -1.52
CA ARG A 170 17.04 14.82 -1.95
C ARG A 170 16.77 16.29 -1.66
N THR A 171 16.52 17.08 -2.72
CA THR A 171 16.18 18.51 -2.64
C THR A 171 14.93 18.68 -1.79
N VAL A 172 15.10 19.15 -0.57
CA VAL A 172 13.98 19.60 0.26
C VAL A 172 13.45 20.86 -0.39
N VAL A 173 12.21 20.83 -0.89
CA VAL A 173 11.50 22.01 -1.38
C VAL A 173 11.41 23.02 -0.23
N ARG A 174 12.22 24.05 -0.33
CA ARG A 174 12.30 25.14 0.63
C ARG A 174 11.01 25.98 0.51
N TRP A 175 10.08 25.79 1.43
CA TRP A 175 8.95 26.70 1.60
C TRP A 175 9.51 28.07 2.03
N LYS A 176 9.38 29.05 1.13
CA LYS A 176 9.74 30.43 1.39
C LYS A 176 8.61 31.06 2.22
N ILE A 177 8.76 31.02 3.54
CA ILE A 177 7.91 31.80 4.42
C ILE A 177 8.37 33.25 4.28
N SER A 178 7.56 34.06 3.58
CA SER A 178 7.70 35.49 3.52
C SER A 178 7.15 36.08 4.83
N GLY A 179 7.97 36.10 5.86
CA GLY A 179 7.70 36.74 7.12
C GLY A 179 8.19 38.17 7.09
N ARG A 180 7.28 39.11 6.95
CA ARG A 180 7.52 40.56 7.09
C ARG A 180 7.67 40.87 8.59
N LEU A 181 8.89 41.16 9.02
CA LEU A 181 9.11 41.81 10.31
C LEU A 181 8.53 43.25 10.22
N MET A 182 7.61 43.58 11.10
CA MET A 182 7.28 44.93 11.50
C MET A 182 7.83 45.18 12.91
N PHE A 183 8.52 46.30 13.03
CA PHE A 183 8.99 46.91 14.25
C PHE A 183 7.86 47.24 15.20
#